data_45bb9d1f6e354715ffeeef5d637ea2a9
#
_entry.id   45bb9d1f6e354715ffeeef5d637ea2a9
#
_cell.length_a   1.000
_cell.length_b   1.000
_cell.length_c   1.000
_cell.angle_alpha   90.00
_cell.angle_beta   90.00
_cell.angle_gamma   90.00
#
_symmetry.space_group_name_H-M   'P 1'
#
loop_
_entity.id
_entity.type
_entity.pdbx_description
1 polymer ?
#
loop_
_entity_poly.entity_id
_entity_poly.type
_entity_poly.pdbx_seq_one_letter_code
_entity_poly.pdbx_strand_id
1 'polypeptide(L)'
;MKRFSTLFLVSLLSGATTLGAYKLLFDSNNSFFGRGNSVVTLAPNSFGKTVGLPSEAVDFTEAADKTIHTVVHVKNVSRRTVSNPMMEFFYGYGGQQQQEQVGTGSGVIISEDGYIVTNNHVIKDASEIEITLNNKKSYTAKLIGTDSKMDIALLKINADEKLPYTAFANSDSVKIGEWVLAVGNPYNLTSTVTAGIVSAKARNLDTNGIQSFIQTDAAVNPGNSGGALVNTRGELIGINTMISSMTGSYVGYSFAVPSNIARKIIEDIMEFGNVQRGILGVEGGELNSSASKELGISQTQGFYISKVSKNSGAEKAGLAKGDIIVKLDDQNISTYADLSGYINTKRPNDVVKVTYMQDGKTKVVPVTLSKNEFFSTEFKGIELENIDASDKKKFRIDYGVKIKNISNENLMQYQNELQGSIILSIDNVKATNVETVSKLLSKKDEGQS
;
A
#
# COMPACT_ATOMS: atom_id res chain seq x y z
N MET A 1 34.45 79.11 -6.75
CA MET A 1 34.85 78.20 -7.88
C MET A 1 35.88 77.12 -7.44
N LYS A 2 36.88 77.43 -6.65
CA LYS A 2 37.93 76.43 -6.24
C LYS A 2 37.38 75.19 -5.50
N ARG A 3 36.35 75.29 -4.68
CA ARG A 3 35.73 74.12 -3.96
C ARG A 3 34.92 73.18 -4.88
N PHE A 4 34.29 73.70 -5.91
CA PHE A 4 33.56 72.87 -6.87
C PHE A 4 34.49 72.04 -7.79
N SER A 5 35.59 72.60 -8.19
CA SER A 5 36.59 71.89 -8.98
C SER A 5 37.30 70.78 -8.17
N THR A 6 37.50 70.98 -6.88
CA THR A 6 38.10 69.95 -6.01
C THR A 6 37.14 68.78 -5.81
N LEU A 7 35.86 69.07 -5.59
CA LEU A 7 34.83 68.00 -5.44
C LEU A 7 34.65 67.21 -6.74
N PHE A 8 34.68 67.88 -7.87
CA PHE A 8 34.60 67.22 -9.18
C PHE A 8 35.82 66.33 -9.47
N LEU A 9 37.03 66.78 -9.09
CA LEU A 9 38.24 66.02 -9.25
C LEU A 9 38.27 64.78 -8.33
N VAL A 10 37.80 64.87 -7.10
CA VAL A 10 37.67 63.76 -6.17
C VAL A 10 36.65 62.74 -6.65
N SER A 11 35.51 63.21 -7.16
CA SER A 11 34.48 62.30 -7.74
C SER A 11 35.01 61.54 -8.97
N LEU A 12 35.74 62.22 -9.83
CA LEU A 12 36.34 61.61 -11.05
C LEU A 12 37.42 60.60 -10.70
N LEU A 13 38.26 60.91 -9.70
CA LEU A 13 39.28 59.96 -9.20
C LEU A 13 38.64 58.75 -8.51
N SER A 14 37.58 58.93 -7.71
CA SER A 14 36.85 57.85 -7.10
C SER A 14 36.19 56.93 -8.16
N GLY A 15 35.57 57.49 -9.18
CA GLY A 15 35.01 56.76 -10.29
C GLY A 15 36.05 55.95 -11.05
N ALA A 16 37.21 56.56 -11.36
CA ALA A 16 38.29 55.90 -12.05
C ALA A 16 38.93 54.73 -11.23
N THR A 17 39.08 54.94 -9.91
CA THR A 17 39.63 53.89 -9.02
C THR A 17 38.66 52.74 -8.88
N THR A 18 37.36 53.00 -8.80
CA THR A 18 36.31 51.96 -8.72
C THR A 18 36.23 51.16 -10.03
N LEU A 19 36.26 51.79 -11.16
CA LEU A 19 36.30 51.16 -12.48
C LEU A 19 37.61 50.37 -12.71
N GLY A 20 38.74 50.89 -12.25
CA GLY A 20 40.02 50.21 -12.29
C GLY A 20 40.04 48.95 -11.39
N ALA A 21 39.54 49.06 -10.18
CA ALA A 21 39.39 47.92 -9.28
C ALA A 21 38.41 46.89 -9.81
N TYR A 22 37.27 47.32 -10.37
CA TYR A 22 36.31 46.41 -11.00
C TYR A 22 36.96 45.63 -12.17
N LYS A 23 37.69 46.35 -13.04
CA LYS A 23 38.39 45.74 -14.18
C LYS A 23 39.47 44.75 -13.73
N LEU A 24 40.24 45.07 -12.69
CA LEU A 24 41.26 44.20 -12.14
C LEU A 24 40.70 42.96 -11.40
N LEU A 25 39.56 43.10 -10.75
CA LEU A 25 38.96 42.02 -9.95
C LEU A 25 38.01 41.13 -10.79
N PHE A 26 37.38 41.68 -11.83
CA PHE A 26 36.33 41.00 -12.59
C PHE A 26 36.64 40.83 -14.10
N ASP A 27 37.79 41.31 -14.59
CA ASP A 27 38.15 41.09 -15.98
C ASP A 27 38.59 39.63 -16.17
N SER A 28 37.82 38.89 -16.95
CA SER A 28 37.86 37.43 -17.09
C SER A 28 39.15 36.85 -17.68
N ASN A 29 40.15 37.73 -17.98
CA ASN A 29 41.42 37.29 -18.57
C ASN A 29 42.63 37.25 -17.61
N ASN A 30 42.49 37.65 -16.32
CA ASN A 30 43.56 37.55 -15.33
C ASN A 30 43.08 36.76 -14.12
N SER A 31 43.16 35.44 -14.19
CA SER A 31 42.93 34.54 -13.05
C SER A 31 44.10 34.59 -12.08
N PHE A 32 43.95 35.37 -11.00
CA PHE A 32 44.89 35.38 -9.86
C PHE A 32 44.64 34.23 -8.85
N PHE A 33 43.61 33.40 -9.10
CA PHE A 33 43.40 32.16 -8.36
C PHE A 33 43.54 30.98 -9.31
N GLY A 34 44.53 30.14 -9.03
CA GLY A 34 44.84 28.96 -9.83
C GLY A 34 43.64 28.09 -10.08
N ARG A 35 43.17 28.00 -11.31
CA ARG A 35 42.23 27.02 -11.81
C ARG A 35 42.91 25.66 -11.85
N GLY A 36 42.58 24.78 -10.91
CA GLY A 36 42.65 23.37 -11.20
C GLY A 36 41.69 23.12 -12.40
N ASN A 37 42.21 22.63 -13.51
CA ASN A 37 41.42 22.24 -14.69
C ASN A 37 40.55 21.05 -14.37
N SER A 38 39.40 21.26 -13.76
CA SER A 38 38.28 20.34 -13.89
C SER A 38 37.50 20.79 -15.13
N VAL A 39 37.80 20.17 -16.25
CA VAL A 39 36.98 20.28 -17.47
C VAL A 39 35.65 19.61 -17.13
N VAL A 40 34.64 20.39 -16.74
CA VAL A 40 33.26 19.94 -16.75
C VAL A 40 32.89 19.74 -18.22
N THR A 41 33.02 18.51 -18.68
CA THR A 41 32.48 18.11 -19.96
C THR A 41 30.97 18.08 -19.83
N LEU A 42 30.30 19.16 -20.18
CA LEU A 42 28.87 19.14 -20.44
C LEU A 42 28.63 18.11 -21.54
N ALA A 43 27.72 17.18 -21.30
CA ALA A 43 27.30 16.24 -22.32
C ALA A 43 26.93 17.04 -23.59
N PRO A 44 27.36 16.60 -24.79
CA PRO A 44 27.01 17.32 -26.01
C PRO A 44 25.51 17.43 -26.11
N ASN A 45 25.00 18.64 -26.29
CA ASN A 45 23.61 18.89 -26.61
C ASN A 45 23.30 18.10 -27.91
N SER A 46 22.63 16.97 -27.76
CA SER A 46 22.05 16.26 -28.89
C SER A 46 20.79 17.02 -29.35
N PHE A 47 21.00 18.24 -29.88
CA PHE A 47 20.00 18.88 -30.72
C PHE A 47 19.93 18.08 -32.01
N GLY A 48 18.96 17.19 -32.13
CA GLY A 48 18.77 16.58 -33.44
C GLY A 48 18.10 15.21 -33.47
N LYS A 49 17.29 14.86 -32.46
CA LYS A 49 16.13 14.00 -32.71
C LYS A 49 14.91 14.79 -32.23
N THR A 50 14.22 15.42 -33.15
CA THR A 50 12.80 15.65 -32.99
C THR A 50 12.24 14.27 -32.67
N VAL A 51 12.00 14.00 -31.38
CA VAL A 51 11.07 12.94 -30.97
C VAL A 51 9.80 13.37 -31.68
N GLY A 52 9.43 12.67 -32.75
CA GLY A 52 8.12 12.86 -33.36
C GLY A 52 7.14 12.73 -32.21
N LEU A 53 6.43 13.81 -31.91
CA LEU A 53 5.30 13.74 -31.04
C LEU A 53 4.46 12.56 -31.54
N PRO A 54 4.05 11.60 -30.71
CA PRO A 54 3.11 10.59 -31.15
C PRO A 54 1.95 11.35 -31.78
N SER A 55 1.57 10.97 -32.98
CA SER A 55 0.59 11.68 -33.81
C SER A 55 -0.81 11.70 -33.21
N GLU A 56 -1.02 11.07 -32.06
CA GLU A 56 -2.27 11.06 -31.31
C GLU A 56 -1.98 11.56 -29.88
N ALA A 57 -2.65 12.66 -29.52
CA ALA A 57 -2.71 13.11 -28.14
C ALA A 57 -3.33 11.97 -27.30
N VAL A 58 -2.79 11.74 -26.10
CA VAL A 58 -3.37 10.72 -25.19
C VAL A 58 -4.80 11.15 -24.87
N ASP A 59 -5.77 10.36 -25.32
CA ASP A 59 -7.18 10.55 -25.00
C ASP A 59 -7.56 9.62 -23.84
N PHE A 60 -8.07 10.20 -22.77
CA PHE A 60 -8.54 9.48 -21.59
C PHE A 60 -10.05 9.16 -21.61
N THR A 61 -10.77 9.68 -22.61
CA THR A 61 -12.24 9.63 -22.64
C THR A 61 -12.75 8.19 -22.64
N GLU A 62 -12.17 7.32 -23.47
CA GLU A 62 -12.57 5.92 -23.55
C GLU A 62 -12.29 5.16 -22.23
N ALA A 63 -11.11 5.36 -21.65
CA ALA A 63 -10.74 4.74 -20.38
C ALA A 63 -11.64 5.23 -19.23
N ALA A 64 -11.93 6.53 -19.20
CA ALA A 64 -12.83 7.12 -18.22
C ALA A 64 -14.26 6.57 -18.36
N ASP A 65 -14.81 6.58 -19.58
CA ASP A 65 -16.19 6.09 -19.87
C ASP A 65 -16.36 4.63 -19.44
N LYS A 66 -15.42 3.75 -19.78
CA LYS A 66 -15.44 2.36 -19.34
C LYS A 66 -15.42 2.22 -17.82
N THR A 67 -14.67 3.07 -17.12
CA THR A 67 -14.40 2.88 -15.69
C THR A 67 -15.45 3.51 -14.79
N ILE A 68 -16.04 4.66 -15.15
CA ILE A 68 -17.04 5.35 -14.32
C ILE A 68 -18.26 4.49 -13.98
N HIS A 69 -18.61 3.55 -14.87
CA HIS A 69 -19.75 2.65 -14.67
C HIS A 69 -19.43 1.45 -13.77
N THR A 70 -18.16 1.19 -13.53
CA THR A 70 -17.68 0.07 -12.70
C THR A 70 -17.24 0.51 -11.31
N VAL A 71 -17.16 1.83 -11.08
CA VAL A 71 -16.81 2.40 -9.77
C VAL A 71 -18.07 2.83 -9.04
N VAL A 72 -18.22 2.36 -7.81
CA VAL A 72 -19.42 2.52 -6.98
C VAL A 72 -19.14 3.36 -5.76
N HIS A 73 -20.17 3.96 -5.19
CA HIS A 73 -20.14 4.58 -3.88
C HIS A 73 -20.32 3.52 -2.80
N VAL A 74 -19.45 3.56 -1.77
CA VAL A 74 -19.54 2.69 -0.59
C VAL A 74 -19.87 3.56 0.61
N LYS A 75 -21.00 3.27 1.25
CA LYS A 75 -21.42 3.91 2.50
C LYS A 75 -21.36 2.89 3.62
N ASN A 76 -20.63 3.23 4.67
CA ASN A 76 -20.48 2.46 5.89
C ASN A 76 -21.31 3.13 6.98
N VAL A 77 -22.22 2.41 7.59
CA VAL A 77 -22.96 2.86 8.77
C VAL A 77 -22.45 2.08 9.98
N SER A 78 -21.85 2.78 10.93
CA SER A 78 -21.44 2.20 12.22
C SER A 78 -22.30 2.77 13.34
N ARG A 79 -22.72 1.92 14.28
CA ARG A 79 -23.54 2.31 15.44
C ARG A 79 -22.67 2.27 16.68
N ARG A 80 -22.42 3.43 17.27
CA ARG A 80 -21.72 3.55 18.55
C ARG A 80 -22.71 3.86 19.66
N THR A 81 -22.63 3.10 20.74
CA THR A 81 -23.37 3.41 21.97
C THR A 81 -22.56 4.43 22.76
N VAL A 82 -23.04 5.67 22.81
CA VAL A 82 -22.43 6.71 23.63
C VAL A 82 -23.25 6.82 24.92
N SER A 83 -22.61 6.55 26.06
CA SER A 83 -23.20 6.91 27.35
C SER A 83 -23.12 8.43 27.52
N ASN A 84 -24.24 9.06 27.85
CA ASN A 84 -24.25 10.47 28.18
C ASN A 84 -24.08 10.62 29.71
N PRO A 85 -22.87 10.94 30.22
CA PRO A 85 -22.61 11.02 31.66
C PRO A 85 -23.48 12.06 32.36
N MET A 86 -23.97 13.06 31.61
CA MET A 86 -24.81 14.13 32.14
C MET A 86 -26.24 13.65 32.37
N MET A 87 -26.77 12.76 31.50
CA MET A 87 -28.08 12.12 31.69
C MET A 87 -28.04 11.10 32.83
N GLU A 88 -26.93 10.36 32.95
CA GLU A 88 -26.71 9.41 34.03
C GLU A 88 -26.65 10.11 35.38
N PHE A 89 -26.01 11.27 35.47
CA PHE A 89 -25.91 12.09 36.67
C PHE A 89 -27.26 12.74 37.08
N PHE A 90 -28.08 13.22 36.13
CA PHE A 90 -29.30 13.95 36.41
C PHE A 90 -30.55 13.06 36.57
N TYR A 91 -30.60 11.90 35.93
CA TYR A 91 -31.81 11.06 35.87
C TYR A 91 -31.63 9.64 36.41
N GLY A 92 -30.40 9.24 36.80
CA GLY A 92 -30.14 7.92 37.36
C GLY A 92 -30.32 6.74 36.37
N TYR A 93 -30.64 7.02 35.13
CA TYR A 93 -30.73 6.06 34.05
C TYR A 93 -29.72 6.45 32.97
N GLY A 94 -28.74 5.61 32.77
CA GLY A 94 -27.81 5.71 31.66
C GLY A 94 -28.55 5.59 30.34
N GLY A 95 -28.97 6.71 29.77
CA GLY A 95 -29.54 6.77 28.45
C GLY A 95 -28.45 6.42 27.43
N GLN A 96 -28.36 5.18 27.04
CA GLN A 96 -27.54 4.76 25.91
C GLN A 96 -28.14 5.35 24.64
N GLN A 97 -27.52 6.41 24.13
CA GLN A 97 -27.86 6.94 22.82
C GLN A 97 -27.01 6.23 21.78
N GLN A 98 -27.66 5.53 20.85
CA GLN A 98 -26.99 5.01 19.66
C GLN A 98 -26.74 6.19 18.73
N GLN A 99 -25.48 6.53 18.51
CA GLN A 99 -25.07 7.52 17.52
C GLN A 99 -24.63 6.79 16.27
N GLU A 100 -25.28 7.06 15.13
CA GLU A 100 -24.87 6.55 13.84
C GLU A 100 -23.71 7.42 13.32
N GLN A 101 -22.61 6.78 12.99
CA GLN A 101 -21.48 7.39 12.29
C GLN A 101 -21.46 6.86 10.85
N VAL A 102 -21.48 7.77 9.88
CA VAL A 102 -21.45 7.42 8.47
C VAL A 102 -20.04 7.67 7.91
N GLY A 103 -19.41 6.62 7.43
CA GLY A 103 -18.19 6.67 6.63
C GLY A 103 -18.52 6.50 5.14
N THR A 104 -17.72 7.06 4.27
CA THR A 104 -17.91 6.95 2.82
C THR A 104 -16.59 6.68 2.10
N GLY A 105 -16.68 5.95 0.99
CA GLY A 105 -15.58 5.65 0.09
C GLY A 105 -16.09 5.20 -1.27
N SER A 106 -15.22 4.57 -2.00
CA SER A 106 -15.50 3.99 -3.31
C SER A 106 -15.26 2.48 -3.32
N GLY A 107 -15.76 1.81 -4.33
CA GLY A 107 -15.48 0.41 -4.62
C GLY A 107 -15.41 0.18 -6.12
N VAL A 108 -14.81 -0.92 -6.53
CA VAL A 108 -14.69 -1.33 -7.93
C VAL A 108 -15.41 -2.65 -8.14
N ILE A 109 -16.37 -2.69 -9.06
CA ILE A 109 -17.02 -3.93 -9.49
C ILE A 109 -16.02 -4.73 -10.30
N ILE A 110 -15.75 -5.96 -9.89
CA ILE A 110 -14.75 -6.86 -10.48
C ILE A 110 -15.36 -8.08 -11.17
N SER A 111 -16.68 -8.26 -11.08
CA SER A 111 -17.40 -9.37 -11.73
C SER A 111 -18.84 -8.98 -12.05
N GLU A 112 -19.41 -9.60 -13.10
CA GLU A 112 -20.77 -9.34 -13.54
C GLU A 112 -21.85 -9.78 -12.54
N ASP A 113 -21.52 -10.66 -11.61
CA ASP A 113 -22.41 -11.16 -10.57
C ASP A 113 -22.36 -10.35 -9.27
N GLY A 114 -21.56 -9.25 -9.21
CA GLY A 114 -21.63 -8.26 -8.16
C GLY A 114 -20.59 -8.40 -7.06
N TYR A 115 -19.41 -8.99 -7.31
CA TYR A 115 -18.27 -8.83 -6.43
C TYR A 115 -17.66 -7.44 -6.58
N ILE A 116 -17.36 -6.80 -5.44
CA ILE A 116 -16.83 -5.44 -5.36
C ILE A 116 -15.62 -5.45 -4.45
N VAL A 117 -14.52 -4.87 -4.90
CA VAL A 117 -13.34 -4.61 -4.08
C VAL A 117 -13.35 -3.18 -3.58
N THR A 118 -12.98 -2.98 -2.32
CA THR A 118 -12.80 -1.68 -1.68
C THR A 118 -11.65 -1.74 -0.69
N ASN A 119 -11.39 -0.66 0.06
CA ASN A 119 -10.44 -0.71 1.15
C ASN A 119 -11.07 -1.22 2.46
N ASN A 120 -10.26 -1.91 3.26
CA ASN A 120 -10.68 -2.36 4.57
C ASN A 120 -11.06 -1.19 5.50
N HIS A 121 -10.27 -0.08 5.49
CA HIS A 121 -10.58 1.08 6.33
C HIS A 121 -11.91 1.77 5.95
N VAL A 122 -12.38 1.65 4.69
CA VAL A 122 -13.67 2.21 4.24
C VAL A 122 -14.84 1.51 4.92
N ILE A 123 -14.72 0.20 5.17
CA ILE A 123 -15.81 -0.61 5.73
C ILE A 123 -15.57 -1.06 7.17
N LYS A 124 -14.49 -0.59 7.78
CA LYS A 124 -14.13 -0.95 9.14
C LYS A 124 -15.24 -0.56 10.11
N ASP A 125 -15.53 -1.46 11.06
CA ASP A 125 -16.55 -1.30 12.11
C ASP A 125 -17.99 -1.04 11.57
N ALA A 126 -18.24 -1.35 10.27
CA ALA A 126 -19.56 -1.22 9.68
C ALA A 126 -20.55 -2.21 10.31
N SER A 127 -21.70 -1.69 10.77
CA SER A 127 -22.88 -2.50 11.08
C SER A 127 -23.72 -2.77 9.83
N GLU A 128 -23.64 -1.88 8.83
CA GLU A 128 -24.31 -2.01 7.55
C GLU A 128 -23.44 -1.37 6.45
N ILE A 129 -23.38 -2.02 5.28
CA ILE A 129 -22.67 -1.52 4.11
C ILE A 129 -23.67 -1.36 2.98
N GLU A 130 -23.82 -0.13 2.49
CA GLU A 130 -24.66 0.20 1.35
C GLU A 130 -23.78 0.54 0.14
N ILE A 131 -24.11 -0.04 -1.01
CA ILE A 131 -23.46 0.22 -2.29
C ILE A 131 -24.42 0.97 -3.19
N THR A 132 -24.01 2.12 -3.71
CA THR A 132 -24.76 2.84 -4.73
C THR A 132 -24.00 2.81 -6.04
N LEU A 133 -24.64 2.24 -7.06
CA LEU A 133 -24.10 2.15 -8.42
C LEU A 133 -24.15 3.52 -9.13
N ASN A 134 -23.44 3.64 -10.25
CA ASN A 134 -23.46 4.88 -11.05
C ASN A 134 -24.87 5.24 -11.58
N ASN A 135 -25.73 4.25 -11.82
CA ASN A 135 -27.14 4.44 -12.21
C ASN A 135 -28.06 4.79 -11.02
N LYS A 136 -27.51 5.07 -9.83
CA LYS A 136 -28.19 5.43 -8.56
C LYS A 136 -29.02 4.30 -7.92
N LYS A 137 -28.93 3.07 -8.40
CA LYS A 137 -29.48 1.93 -7.68
C LYS A 137 -28.63 1.63 -6.45
N SER A 138 -29.26 1.38 -5.30
CA SER A 138 -28.60 1.05 -4.05
C SER A 138 -28.87 -0.40 -3.67
N TYR A 139 -27.86 -1.04 -3.09
CA TYR A 139 -27.88 -2.43 -2.64
C TYR A 139 -27.19 -2.55 -1.28
N THR A 140 -27.73 -3.39 -0.41
CA THR A 140 -27.00 -3.82 0.79
C THR A 140 -25.92 -4.82 0.39
N ALA A 141 -24.68 -4.58 0.83
CA ALA A 141 -23.56 -5.45 0.54
C ALA A 141 -23.27 -6.38 1.70
N LYS A 142 -22.92 -7.63 1.36
CA LYS A 142 -22.37 -8.60 2.31
C LYS A 142 -20.85 -8.52 2.28
N LEU A 143 -20.21 -8.44 3.45
CA LEU A 143 -18.77 -8.58 3.59
C LEU A 143 -18.39 -10.06 3.39
N ILE A 144 -17.53 -10.35 2.41
CA ILE A 144 -17.00 -11.70 2.14
C ILE A 144 -15.71 -11.93 2.93
N GLY A 145 -14.85 -10.93 3.01
CA GLY A 145 -13.64 -10.98 3.81
C GLY A 145 -12.75 -9.76 3.62
N THR A 146 -11.74 -9.64 4.48
CA THR A 146 -10.82 -8.50 4.48
C THR A 146 -9.37 -8.92 4.62
N ASP A 147 -8.48 -8.04 4.22
CA ASP A 147 -7.07 -8.04 4.55
C ASP A 147 -6.67 -6.65 5.08
N SER A 148 -6.55 -6.54 6.40
CA SER A 148 -6.18 -5.28 7.06
C SER A 148 -4.74 -4.86 6.77
N LYS A 149 -3.83 -5.80 6.44
CA LYS A 149 -2.42 -5.51 6.17
C LYS A 149 -2.20 -4.79 4.84
N MET A 150 -2.96 -5.20 3.81
CA MET A 150 -2.92 -4.55 2.49
C MET A 150 -4.12 -3.64 2.26
N ASP A 151 -4.96 -3.44 3.28
CA ASP A 151 -6.12 -2.55 3.24
C ASP A 151 -7.11 -2.89 2.11
N ILE A 152 -7.42 -4.17 1.92
CA ILE A 152 -8.38 -4.68 0.91
C ILE A 152 -9.58 -5.33 1.61
N ALA A 153 -10.76 -5.09 1.06
CA ALA A 153 -12.00 -5.77 1.43
C ALA A 153 -12.75 -6.25 0.19
N LEU A 154 -13.36 -7.43 0.29
CA LEU A 154 -14.22 -8.01 -0.74
C LEU A 154 -15.67 -7.99 -0.27
N LEU A 155 -16.52 -7.36 -1.06
CA LEU A 155 -17.96 -7.24 -0.83
C LEU A 155 -18.73 -8.00 -1.92
N LYS A 156 -19.99 -8.35 -1.63
CA LYS A 156 -20.93 -8.96 -2.59
C LYS A 156 -22.28 -8.27 -2.50
N ILE A 157 -22.79 -7.85 -3.65
CA ILE A 157 -24.17 -7.40 -3.80
C ILE A 157 -24.96 -8.41 -4.66
N ASN A 158 -26.26 -8.49 -4.45
CA ASN A 158 -27.16 -9.26 -5.29
C ASN A 158 -27.93 -8.28 -6.18
N ALA A 159 -27.45 -8.09 -7.40
CA ALA A 159 -28.12 -7.26 -8.40
C ALA A 159 -29.04 -8.12 -9.26
N ASP A 160 -30.15 -7.51 -9.72
CA ASP A 160 -31.13 -8.18 -10.59
C ASP A 160 -30.68 -8.26 -12.05
N GLU A 161 -29.54 -7.63 -12.37
CA GLU A 161 -28.97 -7.51 -13.71
C GLU A 161 -27.46 -7.79 -13.70
N LYS A 162 -26.92 -8.15 -14.86
CA LYS A 162 -25.47 -8.27 -15.02
C LYS A 162 -24.83 -6.89 -14.91
N LEU A 163 -23.81 -6.80 -14.07
CA LEU A 163 -23.11 -5.55 -13.80
C LEU A 163 -21.90 -5.37 -14.73
N PRO A 164 -21.60 -4.12 -15.15
CA PRO A 164 -20.32 -3.80 -15.76
C PRO A 164 -19.21 -4.01 -14.74
N TYR A 165 -18.05 -4.49 -15.16
CA TYR A 165 -16.90 -4.72 -14.28
C TYR A 165 -15.60 -4.28 -14.94
N THR A 166 -14.58 -4.01 -14.13
CA THR A 166 -13.23 -3.65 -14.59
C THR A 166 -12.32 -4.87 -14.61
N ALA A 167 -11.67 -5.09 -15.76
CA ALA A 167 -10.70 -6.18 -15.90
C ALA A 167 -9.36 -5.83 -15.21
N PHE A 168 -8.75 -6.79 -14.55
CA PHE A 168 -7.42 -6.64 -13.95
C PHE A 168 -6.32 -6.64 -15.02
N ALA A 169 -5.45 -5.64 -14.99
CA ALA A 169 -4.18 -5.63 -15.71
C ALA A 169 -3.06 -6.18 -14.81
N ASN A 170 -1.91 -6.47 -15.40
CA ASN A 170 -0.72 -6.89 -14.67
C ASN A 170 0.03 -5.66 -14.13
N SER A 171 -0.08 -5.39 -12.82
CA SER A 171 0.61 -4.26 -12.17
C SER A 171 2.13 -4.38 -12.16
N ASP A 172 2.70 -5.59 -12.31
CA ASP A 172 4.16 -5.76 -12.33
C ASP A 172 4.77 -5.24 -13.62
N SER A 173 4.00 -5.28 -14.73
CA SER A 173 4.43 -4.76 -16.04
C SER A 173 4.35 -3.25 -16.18
N VAL A 174 3.63 -2.56 -15.29
CA VAL A 174 3.45 -1.11 -15.30
C VAL A 174 4.78 -0.40 -15.05
N LYS A 175 5.06 0.66 -15.84
CA LYS A 175 6.32 1.43 -15.76
C LYS A 175 6.08 2.82 -15.18
N ILE A 176 7.09 3.34 -14.49
CA ILE A 176 7.13 4.73 -14.05
C ILE A 176 7.04 5.64 -15.30
N GLY A 177 6.18 6.65 -15.22
CA GLY A 177 5.88 7.57 -16.31
C GLY A 177 4.67 7.16 -17.17
N GLU A 178 4.11 5.97 -17.02
CA GLU A 178 2.86 5.59 -17.70
C GLU A 178 1.68 6.42 -17.18
N TRP A 179 0.80 6.85 -18.08
CA TRP A 179 -0.44 7.55 -17.77
C TRP A 179 -1.43 6.65 -17.04
N VAL A 180 -2.07 7.20 -16.03
CA VAL A 180 -3.09 6.51 -15.23
C VAL A 180 -4.25 7.43 -14.90
N LEU A 181 -5.43 6.84 -14.66
CA LEU A 181 -6.61 7.52 -14.16
C LEU A 181 -6.96 6.98 -12.78
N ALA A 182 -7.15 7.87 -11.81
CA ALA A 182 -7.75 7.54 -10.53
C ALA A 182 -9.25 7.88 -10.58
N VAL A 183 -10.08 6.85 -10.36
CA VAL A 183 -11.54 6.95 -10.46
C VAL A 183 -12.15 6.61 -9.11
N GLY A 184 -13.04 7.46 -8.63
CA GLY A 184 -13.79 7.28 -7.40
C GLY A 184 -15.21 7.79 -7.54
N ASN A 185 -16.08 7.47 -6.57
CA ASN A 185 -17.45 7.99 -6.50
C ASN A 185 -17.69 8.64 -5.12
N PRO A 186 -17.00 9.77 -4.83
CA PRO A 186 -17.15 10.48 -3.58
C PRO A 186 -18.55 11.06 -3.44
N TYR A 187 -19.10 11.03 -2.22
CA TYR A 187 -20.35 11.70 -1.86
C TYR A 187 -21.59 11.26 -2.65
N ASN A 188 -21.55 10.12 -3.34
CA ASN A 188 -22.68 9.62 -4.16
C ASN A 188 -23.21 10.63 -5.20
N LEU A 189 -22.34 11.51 -5.70
CA LEU A 189 -22.71 12.50 -6.72
C LEU A 189 -22.64 11.86 -8.12
N THR A 190 -21.45 11.75 -8.64
CA THR A 190 -21.10 11.07 -9.89
C THR A 190 -19.64 10.63 -9.77
N SER A 191 -19.24 9.62 -10.55
CA SER A 191 -17.84 9.20 -10.56
C SER A 191 -16.93 10.37 -10.95
N THR A 192 -15.87 10.57 -10.19
CA THR A 192 -14.83 11.57 -10.41
C THR A 192 -13.61 10.88 -11.00
N VAL A 193 -13.05 11.47 -12.05
CA VAL A 193 -11.85 10.98 -12.74
C VAL A 193 -10.76 12.03 -12.65
N THR A 194 -9.58 11.61 -12.21
CA THR A 194 -8.36 12.44 -12.24
C THR A 194 -7.27 11.70 -13.00
N ALA A 195 -6.43 12.43 -13.74
CA ALA A 195 -5.33 11.87 -14.51
C ALA A 195 -3.98 12.23 -13.87
N GLY A 196 -3.02 11.34 -14.03
CA GLY A 196 -1.64 11.50 -13.62
C GLY A 196 -0.77 10.41 -14.21
N ILE A 197 0.41 10.21 -13.65
CA ILE A 197 1.34 9.17 -14.07
C ILE A 197 1.67 8.23 -12.91
N VAL A 198 2.22 7.08 -13.22
CA VAL A 198 2.92 6.26 -12.22
C VAL A 198 4.19 6.98 -11.82
N SER A 199 4.21 7.55 -10.61
CA SER A 199 5.36 8.32 -10.11
C SER A 199 6.44 7.43 -9.52
N ALA A 200 6.05 6.29 -8.90
CA ALA A 200 6.95 5.28 -8.35
C ALA A 200 6.23 3.95 -8.16
N LYS A 201 7.00 2.90 -7.92
CA LYS A 201 6.52 1.55 -7.54
C LYS A 201 7.21 1.12 -6.25
N ALA A 202 6.68 0.09 -5.61
CA ALA A 202 7.24 -0.51 -4.40
C ALA A 202 7.45 0.54 -3.27
N ARG A 203 6.42 1.38 -3.02
CA ARG A 203 6.44 2.31 -1.91
C ARG A 203 5.94 1.65 -0.64
N ASN A 204 6.77 1.69 0.41
CA ASN A 204 6.39 1.31 1.76
C ASN A 204 6.23 2.57 2.60
N LEU A 205 5.07 2.74 3.23
CA LEU A 205 4.76 3.90 4.08
C LEU A 205 4.87 3.56 5.57
N ASP A 206 5.00 2.28 5.90
CA ASP A 206 5.16 1.80 7.27
C ASP A 206 6.56 1.16 7.42
N THR A 207 7.34 1.63 8.40
CA THR A 207 8.70 1.16 8.66
C THR A 207 8.79 -0.34 8.94
N ASN A 208 7.72 -0.97 9.42
CA ASN A 208 7.63 -2.40 9.73
C ASN A 208 6.62 -3.15 8.86
N GLY A 209 6.01 -2.46 7.88
CA GLY A 209 4.93 -3.02 7.06
C GLY A 209 5.45 -3.80 5.85
N ILE A 210 4.60 -4.71 5.38
CA ILE A 210 4.81 -5.49 4.15
C ILE A 210 4.27 -4.78 2.91
N GLN A 211 4.04 -3.47 3.01
CA GLN A 211 3.38 -2.67 1.98
C GLN A 211 4.28 -2.49 0.75
N SER A 212 3.65 -2.49 -0.42
CA SER A 212 4.32 -2.24 -1.71
C SER A 212 3.31 -1.55 -2.62
N PHE A 213 3.20 -0.22 -2.50
CA PHE A 213 2.22 0.57 -3.23
C PHE A 213 2.74 1.08 -4.58
N ILE A 214 1.82 1.30 -5.52
CA ILE A 214 2.03 2.19 -6.66
C ILE A 214 1.80 3.61 -6.18
N GLN A 215 2.77 4.50 -6.44
CA GLN A 215 2.62 5.94 -6.22
C GLN A 215 2.21 6.61 -7.51
N THR A 216 1.25 7.53 -7.45
CA THR A 216 0.81 8.36 -8.58
C THR A 216 0.61 9.81 -8.15
N ASP A 217 0.69 10.73 -9.08
CA ASP A 217 0.30 12.13 -8.93
C ASP A 217 -1.12 12.41 -9.44
N ALA A 218 -1.86 11.38 -9.87
CA ALA A 218 -3.31 11.48 -10.05
C ALA A 218 -3.94 11.85 -8.69
N ALA A 219 -4.77 12.88 -8.67
CA ALA A 219 -5.32 13.40 -7.42
C ALA A 219 -6.31 12.41 -6.79
N VAL A 220 -5.96 11.90 -5.61
CA VAL A 220 -6.83 11.11 -4.75
C VAL A 220 -7.19 11.95 -3.54
N ASN A 221 -8.48 12.03 -3.21
CA ASN A 221 -9.01 12.77 -2.08
C ASN A 221 -9.93 11.85 -1.26
N PRO A 222 -10.30 12.22 -0.02
CA PRO A 222 -11.29 11.51 0.76
C PRO A 222 -12.55 11.20 -0.05
N GLY A 223 -12.95 9.93 -0.09
CA GLY A 223 -14.03 9.41 -0.93
C GLY A 223 -13.57 8.65 -2.19
N ASN A 224 -12.35 8.86 -2.70
CA ASN A 224 -11.78 8.06 -3.78
C ASN A 224 -11.14 6.75 -3.27
N SER A 225 -10.89 6.62 -1.96
CA SER A 225 -10.36 5.39 -1.34
C SER A 225 -11.26 4.20 -1.66
N GLY A 226 -10.66 3.09 -2.07
CA GLY A 226 -11.36 1.90 -2.56
C GLY A 226 -11.74 1.94 -4.04
N GLY A 227 -11.58 3.09 -4.71
CA GLY A 227 -11.81 3.27 -6.13
C GLY A 227 -10.67 2.72 -7.01
N ALA A 228 -10.83 2.84 -8.32
CA ALA A 228 -9.93 2.27 -9.31
C ALA A 228 -8.74 3.20 -9.61
N LEU A 229 -7.54 2.62 -9.74
CA LEU A 229 -6.45 3.17 -10.52
C LEU A 229 -6.34 2.34 -11.80
N VAL A 230 -6.56 2.98 -12.96
CA VAL A 230 -6.59 2.28 -14.25
C VAL A 230 -5.56 2.85 -15.23
N ASN A 231 -5.15 2.02 -16.19
CA ASN A 231 -4.34 2.46 -17.31
C ASN A 231 -5.19 3.17 -18.39
N THR A 232 -4.58 3.63 -19.46
CA THR A 232 -5.24 4.33 -20.58
C THR A 232 -6.22 3.45 -21.37
N ARG A 233 -6.29 2.13 -21.10
CA ARG A 233 -7.27 1.21 -21.69
C ARG A 233 -8.49 0.96 -20.77
N GLY A 234 -8.50 1.58 -19.56
CA GLY A 234 -9.51 1.34 -18.53
C GLY A 234 -9.33 0.03 -17.76
N GLU A 235 -8.13 -0.60 -17.82
CA GLU A 235 -7.85 -1.83 -17.08
C GLU A 235 -7.27 -1.49 -15.70
N LEU A 236 -7.68 -2.24 -14.67
CA LEU A 236 -7.32 -2.02 -13.27
C LEU A 236 -5.86 -2.36 -13.01
N ILE A 237 -5.06 -1.37 -12.65
CA ILE A 237 -3.67 -1.54 -12.22
C ILE A 237 -3.47 -1.39 -10.71
N GLY A 238 -4.48 -0.86 -9.99
CA GLY A 238 -4.45 -0.74 -8.54
C GLY A 238 -5.77 -0.30 -7.94
N ILE A 239 -5.86 -0.40 -6.61
CA ILE A 239 -6.97 0.11 -5.80
C ILE A 239 -6.47 1.33 -5.03
N ASN A 240 -7.06 2.50 -5.28
CA ASN A 240 -6.71 3.73 -4.57
C ASN A 240 -6.92 3.53 -3.07
N THR A 241 -5.93 3.87 -2.24
CA THR A 241 -6.07 3.62 -0.79
C THR A 241 -5.84 4.86 0.05
N MET A 242 -4.72 5.54 -0.08
CA MET A 242 -4.39 6.67 0.79
C MET A 242 -3.59 7.75 0.08
N ILE A 243 -3.48 8.90 0.73
CA ILE A 243 -2.56 9.97 0.39
C ILE A 243 -1.52 10.13 1.51
N SER A 244 -0.29 10.52 1.16
CA SER A 244 0.66 11.01 2.16
C SER A 244 0.50 12.51 2.27
N SER A 245 -0.10 12.96 3.35
CA SER A 245 -0.38 14.38 3.58
C SER A 245 -0.41 14.71 5.07
N MET A 246 0.26 15.79 5.46
CA MET A 246 0.19 16.31 6.82
C MET A 246 -1.12 17.08 7.10
N THR A 247 -1.80 17.51 6.04
CA THR A 247 -3.03 18.33 6.13
C THR A 247 -4.30 17.54 5.83
N GLY A 248 -4.18 16.26 5.42
CA GLY A 248 -5.30 15.45 4.95
C GLY A 248 -5.77 15.75 3.52
N SER A 249 -5.17 16.75 2.85
CA SER A 249 -5.48 17.11 1.47
C SER A 249 -4.39 16.61 0.53
N TYR A 250 -4.74 16.34 -0.74
CA TYR A 250 -3.80 15.94 -1.78
C TYR A 250 -2.67 16.96 -1.96
N VAL A 251 -1.43 16.47 -1.95
CA VAL A 251 -0.20 17.27 -2.13
C VAL A 251 0.76 16.64 -3.15
N GLY A 252 0.26 15.87 -4.10
CA GLY A 252 1.05 15.23 -5.15
C GLY A 252 1.49 13.78 -4.84
N TYR A 253 1.06 13.20 -3.73
CA TYR A 253 1.42 11.84 -3.31
C TYR A 253 0.18 11.02 -3.03
N SER A 254 -0.25 10.24 -4.01
CA SER A 254 -1.33 9.26 -3.89
C SER A 254 -0.77 7.85 -4.01
N PHE A 255 -1.42 6.90 -3.36
CA PHE A 255 -0.98 5.51 -3.31
C PHE A 255 -2.13 4.56 -3.62
N ALA A 256 -1.79 3.49 -4.34
CA ALA A 256 -2.73 2.43 -4.68
C ALA A 256 -2.13 1.05 -4.41
N VAL A 257 -2.95 0.12 -3.91
CA VAL A 257 -2.59 -1.29 -3.79
C VAL A 257 -2.48 -1.87 -5.19
N PRO A 258 -1.34 -2.48 -5.59
CA PRO A 258 -1.17 -3.07 -6.93
C PRO A 258 -2.23 -4.12 -7.25
N SER A 259 -2.71 -4.14 -8.49
CA SER A 259 -3.78 -5.04 -8.94
C SER A 259 -3.45 -6.52 -8.75
N ASN A 260 -2.20 -6.95 -8.96
CA ASN A 260 -1.78 -8.34 -8.76
C ASN A 260 -1.92 -8.76 -7.29
N ILE A 261 -1.56 -7.88 -6.34
CA ILE A 261 -1.72 -8.12 -4.91
C ILE A 261 -3.20 -8.15 -4.54
N ALA A 262 -3.99 -7.16 -4.99
CA ALA A 262 -5.43 -7.11 -4.73
C ALA A 262 -6.14 -8.35 -5.28
N ARG A 263 -5.85 -8.76 -6.52
CA ARG A 263 -6.41 -9.96 -7.16
C ARG A 263 -6.12 -11.22 -6.36
N LYS A 264 -4.86 -11.42 -5.96
CA LYS A 264 -4.45 -12.59 -5.17
C LYS A 264 -5.17 -12.62 -3.82
N ILE A 265 -5.32 -11.48 -3.14
CA ILE A 265 -6.07 -11.37 -1.88
C ILE A 265 -7.53 -11.77 -2.09
N ILE A 266 -8.17 -11.27 -3.15
CA ILE A 266 -9.56 -11.58 -3.50
C ILE A 266 -9.74 -13.07 -3.78
N GLU A 267 -8.88 -13.66 -4.62
CA GLU A 267 -8.90 -15.09 -4.95
C GLU A 267 -8.74 -15.96 -3.70
N ASP A 268 -7.81 -15.59 -2.79
CA ASP A 268 -7.62 -16.31 -1.53
C ASP A 268 -8.83 -16.21 -0.61
N ILE A 269 -9.42 -15.02 -0.47
CA ILE A 269 -10.64 -14.83 0.34
C ILE A 269 -11.78 -15.68 -0.20
N MET A 270 -11.96 -15.73 -1.51
CA MET A 270 -13.03 -16.52 -2.14
C MET A 270 -12.79 -18.04 -1.98
N GLU A 271 -11.56 -18.50 -2.10
CA GLU A 271 -11.21 -19.92 -2.07
C GLU A 271 -11.06 -20.45 -0.63
N PHE A 272 -10.37 -19.72 0.23
CA PHE A 272 -9.98 -20.15 1.58
C PHE A 272 -10.68 -19.43 2.72
N GLY A 273 -11.42 -18.36 2.44
CA GLY A 273 -12.02 -17.48 3.45
C GLY A 273 -11.02 -16.51 4.11
N ASN A 274 -9.73 -16.62 3.79
CA ASN A 274 -8.66 -15.77 4.29
C ASN A 274 -7.44 -15.76 3.37
N VAL A 275 -6.57 -14.75 3.53
CA VAL A 275 -5.38 -14.57 2.68
C VAL A 275 -4.29 -15.58 3.04
N GLN A 276 -3.84 -16.31 2.04
CA GLN A 276 -2.72 -17.26 2.14
C GLN A 276 -1.40 -16.52 1.88
N ARG A 277 -0.48 -16.48 2.86
CA ARG A 277 0.82 -15.80 2.71
C ARG A 277 1.97 -16.79 2.69
N GLY A 278 2.66 -16.85 1.56
CA GLY A 278 3.94 -17.51 1.46
C GLY A 278 5.03 -16.73 2.19
N ILE A 279 5.97 -17.44 2.81
CA ILE A 279 7.12 -16.86 3.50
C ILE A 279 8.39 -17.42 2.91
N LEU A 280 9.33 -16.55 2.56
CA LEU A 280 10.68 -16.94 2.16
C LEU A 280 11.48 -17.49 3.34
N GLY A 281 11.29 -16.88 4.53
CA GLY A 281 11.96 -17.29 5.75
C GLY A 281 13.31 -16.63 5.97
N VAL A 282 13.42 -15.36 5.58
CA VAL A 282 14.62 -14.53 5.81
C VAL A 282 14.24 -13.29 6.62
N GLU A 283 15.16 -12.87 7.49
CA GLU A 283 15.14 -11.58 8.18
C GLU A 283 16.31 -10.76 7.68
N GLY A 284 16.13 -9.43 7.58
CA GLY A 284 17.21 -8.58 7.08
C GLY A 284 16.75 -7.17 6.80
N GLY A 285 17.48 -6.48 5.92
CA GLY A 285 17.20 -5.11 5.57
C GLY A 285 17.64 -4.78 4.14
N GLU A 286 17.10 -3.67 3.64
CA GLU A 286 17.54 -3.13 2.35
C GLU A 286 18.94 -2.52 2.46
N LEU A 287 19.71 -2.66 1.39
CA LEU A 287 21.03 -2.04 1.30
C LEU A 287 20.92 -0.59 0.84
N ASN A 288 21.77 0.23 1.39
CA ASN A 288 22.04 1.59 0.98
C ASN A 288 23.52 1.92 1.25
N SER A 289 23.99 3.08 0.86
CA SER A 289 25.40 3.46 1.02
C SER A 289 25.91 3.38 2.47
N SER A 290 25.04 3.69 3.47
CA SER A 290 25.42 3.62 4.89
C SER A 290 25.52 2.18 5.38
N ALA A 291 24.49 1.37 5.12
CA ALA A 291 24.45 -0.04 5.49
C ALA A 291 25.58 -0.84 4.82
N SER A 292 25.86 -0.58 3.54
CA SER A 292 26.94 -1.24 2.80
C SER A 292 28.31 -0.92 3.38
N LYS A 293 28.53 0.35 3.77
CA LYS A 293 29.79 0.76 4.42
C LYS A 293 29.97 0.10 5.79
N GLU A 294 28.91 0.00 6.58
CA GLU A 294 28.91 -0.66 7.89
C GLU A 294 29.19 -2.16 7.76
N LEU A 295 28.61 -2.81 6.77
CA LEU A 295 28.79 -4.23 6.49
C LEU A 295 30.09 -4.55 5.73
N GLY A 296 30.84 -3.54 5.26
CA GLY A 296 32.07 -3.73 4.49
C GLY A 296 31.86 -4.33 3.10
N ILE A 297 30.71 -4.11 2.48
CA ILE A 297 30.35 -4.62 1.16
C ILE A 297 30.22 -3.49 0.13
N SER A 298 30.44 -3.77 -1.14
CA SER A 298 30.33 -2.79 -2.24
C SER A 298 28.93 -2.62 -2.80
N GLN A 299 28.06 -3.60 -2.57
CA GLN A 299 26.70 -3.61 -3.10
C GLN A 299 25.81 -2.63 -2.31
N THR A 300 25.13 -1.70 -2.99
CA THR A 300 24.28 -0.66 -2.38
C THR A 300 22.79 -0.85 -2.66
N GLN A 301 22.41 -1.92 -3.34
CA GLN A 301 21.01 -2.27 -3.65
C GLN A 301 20.80 -3.76 -3.41
N GLY A 302 19.57 -4.12 -3.01
CA GLY A 302 19.17 -5.48 -2.72
C GLY A 302 18.77 -5.67 -1.26
N PHE A 303 18.36 -6.87 -0.92
CA PHE A 303 17.97 -7.24 0.44
C PHE A 303 19.05 -8.11 1.08
N TYR A 304 19.72 -7.58 2.10
CA TYR A 304 20.75 -8.27 2.87
C TYR A 304 20.10 -9.20 3.90
N ILE A 305 20.48 -10.47 3.91
CA ILE A 305 20.01 -11.47 4.86
C ILE A 305 20.84 -11.40 6.13
N SER A 306 20.22 -10.97 7.23
CA SER A 306 20.83 -10.97 8.57
C SER A 306 20.62 -12.30 9.29
N LYS A 307 19.50 -12.99 8.98
CA LYS A 307 19.14 -14.27 9.60
C LYS A 307 18.23 -15.08 8.66
N VAL A 308 18.35 -16.40 8.71
CA VAL A 308 17.47 -17.36 8.03
C VAL A 308 16.69 -18.13 9.10
N SER A 309 15.38 -18.22 8.91
CA SER A 309 14.48 -18.92 9.83
C SER A 309 14.65 -20.44 9.69
N LYS A 310 14.68 -21.14 10.83
CA LYS A 310 14.78 -22.61 10.85
C LYS A 310 13.57 -23.26 10.15
N ASN A 311 13.81 -24.35 9.45
CA ASN A 311 12.83 -25.12 8.69
C ASN A 311 12.14 -24.36 7.54
N SER A 312 12.59 -23.14 7.23
CA SER A 312 12.07 -22.32 6.12
C SER A 312 12.49 -22.84 4.75
N GLY A 313 11.84 -22.32 3.72
CA GLY A 313 12.26 -22.58 2.34
C GLY A 313 13.64 -22.03 2.04
N ALA A 314 13.99 -20.87 2.59
CA ALA A 314 15.31 -20.26 2.45
C ALA A 314 16.42 -21.14 3.02
N GLU A 315 16.23 -21.69 4.25
CA GLU A 315 17.22 -22.60 4.87
C GLU A 315 17.42 -23.87 4.04
N LYS A 316 16.30 -24.50 3.63
CA LYS A 316 16.33 -25.70 2.79
C LYS A 316 17.01 -25.49 1.44
N ALA A 317 16.93 -24.28 0.90
CA ALA A 317 17.56 -23.89 -0.35
C ALA A 317 19.03 -23.46 -0.18
N GLY A 318 19.54 -23.39 1.05
CA GLY A 318 20.94 -23.06 1.34
C GLY A 318 21.24 -21.56 1.38
N LEU A 319 20.23 -20.69 1.48
CA LEU A 319 20.45 -19.26 1.75
C LEU A 319 20.98 -19.08 3.17
N ALA A 320 21.88 -18.14 3.35
CA ALA A 320 22.59 -17.91 4.59
C ALA A 320 22.67 -16.42 4.95
N LYS A 321 23.01 -16.15 6.21
CA LYS A 321 23.37 -14.78 6.63
C LYS A 321 24.56 -14.27 5.79
N GLY A 322 24.47 -13.05 5.32
CA GLY A 322 25.46 -12.42 4.45
C GLY A 322 25.09 -12.43 2.97
N ASP A 323 24.18 -13.29 2.55
CA ASP A 323 23.67 -13.30 1.18
C ASP A 323 22.83 -12.04 0.89
N ILE A 324 22.87 -11.56 -0.35
CA ILE A 324 22.13 -10.37 -0.80
C ILE A 324 21.17 -10.79 -1.91
N ILE A 325 19.88 -10.77 -1.65
CA ILE A 325 18.86 -11.05 -2.66
C ILE A 325 18.76 -9.85 -3.59
N VAL A 326 18.93 -10.10 -4.90
CA VAL A 326 18.91 -9.07 -5.96
C VAL A 326 17.79 -9.28 -6.97
N LYS A 327 17.17 -10.50 -7.02
CA LYS A 327 16.08 -10.79 -7.95
C LYS A 327 15.24 -11.97 -7.43
N LEU A 328 13.91 -11.88 -7.63
CA LEU A 328 12.95 -12.96 -7.41
C LEU A 328 12.22 -13.24 -8.73
N ASP A 329 12.37 -14.45 -9.27
CA ASP A 329 12.00 -14.82 -10.64
C ASP A 329 12.51 -13.75 -11.63
N ASP A 330 11.62 -12.96 -12.26
CA ASP A 330 11.98 -11.87 -13.17
C ASP A 330 11.96 -10.46 -12.55
N GLN A 331 11.54 -10.34 -11.29
CA GLN A 331 11.45 -9.07 -10.56
C GLN A 331 12.79 -8.71 -9.90
N ASN A 332 13.36 -7.56 -10.25
CA ASN A 332 14.54 -7.01 -9.56
C ASN A 332 14.18 -6.57 -8.15
N ILE A 333 15.06 -6.84 -7.19
CA ILE A 333 14.90 -6.49 -5.78
C ILE A 333 15.97 -5.46 -5.42
N SER A 334 15.55 -4.22 -5.27
CA SER A 334 16.40 -3.10 -4.82
C SER A 334 16.10 -2.71 -3.39
N THR A 335 14.83 -2.87 -2.96
CA THR A 335 14.32 -2.48 -1.63
C THR A 335 13.61 -3.64 -0.94
N TYR A 336 13.33 -3.45 0.35
CA TYR A 336 12.45 -4.38 1.08
C TYR A 336 11.03 -4.42 0.50
N ALA A 337 10.52 -3.27 0.03
CA ALA A 337 9.19 -3.20 -0.58
C ALA A 337 9.09 -3.97 -1.91
N ASP A 338 10.17 -4.03 -2.71
CA ASP A 338 10.21 -4.89 -3.89
C ASP A 338 10.07 -6.37 -3.50
N LEU A 339 10.83 -6.80 -2.49
CA LEU A 339 10.81 -8.17 -2.00
C LEU A 339 9.43 -8.53 -1.42
N SER A 340 8.92 -7.72 -0.50
CA SER A 340 7.64 -7.96 0.16
C SER A 340 6.47 -7.91 -0.82
N GLY A 341 6.48 -6.95 -1.75
CA GLY A 341 5.47 -6.81 -2.79
C GLY A 341 5.38 -8.05 -3.66
N TYR A 342 6.53 -8.57 -4.11
CA TYR A 342 6.58 -9.79 -4.91
C TYR A 342 6.10 -11.02 -4.11
N ILE A 343 6.58 -11.22 -2.91
CA ILE A 343 6.17 -12.35 -2.05
C ILE A 343 4.67 -12.28 -1.70
N ASN A 344 4.10 -11.09 -1.56
CA ASN A 344 2.66 -10.93 -1.30
C ASN A 344 1.76 -11.39 -2.47
N THR A 345 2.30 -11.57 -3.67
CA THR A 345 1.58 -12.18 -4.79
C THR A 345 1.64 -13.71 -4.78
N LYS A 346 2.38 -14.32 -3.85
CA LYS A 346 2.64 -15.76 -3.80
C LYS A 346 1.91 -16.44 -2.66
N ARG A 347 1.63 -17.73 -2.85
CA ARG A 347 1.02 -18.62 -1.85
C ARG A 347 2.07 -19.52 -1.18
N PRO A 348 1.76 -20.12 -0.02
CA PRO A 348 2.55 -21.24 0.50
C PRO A 348 2.68 -22.35 -0.53
N ASN A 349 3.85 -22.98 -0.58
CA ASN A 349 4.27 -24.00 -1.53
C ASN A 349 4.58 -23.50 -2.95
N ASP A 350 4.36 -22.23 -3.29
CA ASP A 350 4.89 -21.68 -4.53
C ASP A 350 6.42 -21.74 -4.52
N VAL A 351 7.00 -22.01 -5.70
CA VAL A 351 8.45 -22.05 -5.89
C VAL A 351 8.90 -20.75 -6.56
N VAL A 352 9.83 -20.04 -5.91
CA VAL A 352 10.39 -18.77 -6.39
C VAL A 352 11.87 -18.95 -6.68
N LYS A 353 12.34 -18.55 -7.86
CA LYS A 353 13.77 -18.50 -8.19
C LYS A 353 14.40 -17.29 -7.53
N VAL A 354 15.22 -17.53 -6.51
CA VAL A 354 15.96 -16.47 -5.81
C VAL A 354 17.32 -16.30 -6.44
N THR A 355 17.58 -15.13 -7.02
CA THR A 355 18.92 -14.73 -7.45
C THR A 355 19.55 -13.91 -6.33
N TYR A 356 20.69 -14.33 -5.86
CA TYR A 356 21.40 -13.69 -4.75
C TYR A 356 22.92 -13.62 -5.00
N MET A 357 23.56 -12.71 -4.31
CA MET A 357 25.00 -12.54 -4.30
C MET A 357 25.57 -13.15 -3.02
N GLN A 358 26.58 -13.99 -3.16
CA GLN A 358 27.34 -14.58 -2.07
C GLN A 358 28.83 -14.48 -2.42
N ASP A 359 29.63 -13.87 -1.58
CA ASP A 359 31.07 -13.64 -1.79
C ASP A 359 31.40 -13.01 -3.16
N GLY A 360 30.60 -12.03 -3.58
CA GLY A 360 30.74 -11.35 -4.87
C GLY A 360 30.29 -12.15 -6.11
N LYS A 361 29.78 -13.37 -5.92
CA LYS A 361 29.28 -14.22 -7.02
C LYS A 361 27.77 -14.28 -7.03
N THR A 362 27.18 -14.14 -8.20
CA THR A 362 25.74 -14.32 -8.39
C THR A 362 25.39 -15.81 -8.48
N LYS A 363 24.42 -16.22 -7.70
CA LYS A 363 23.85 -17.57 -7.66
C LYS A 363 22.34 -17.53 -7.83
N VAL A 364 21.74 -18.64 -8.28
CA VAL A 364 20.30 -18.80 -8.43
C VAL A 364 19.87 -20.10 -7.78
N VAL A 365 18.84 -20.05 -6.95
CA VAL A 365 18.30 -21.22 -6.27
C VAL A 365 16.76 -21.18 -6.26
N PRO A 366 16.07 -22.31 -6.50
CA PRO A 366 14.64 -22.40 -6.28
C PRO A 366 14.34 -22.50 -4.77
N VAL A 367 13.43 -21.68 -4.28
CA VAL A 367 12.99 -21.66 -2.89
C VAL A 367 11.49 -21.94 -2.85
N THR A 368 11.07 -22.98 -2.15
CA THR A 368 9.67 -23.25 -1.88
C THR A 368 9.22 -22.42 -0.69
N LEU A 369 8.22 -21.58 -0.88
CA LEU A 369 7.71 -20.71 0.18
C LEU A 369 7.02 -21.52 1.28
N SER A 370 7.33 -21.20 2.53
CA SER A 370 6.71 -21.82 3.69
C SER A 370 5.37 -21.16 3.99
N LYS A 371 4.50 -21.87 4.72
CA LYS A 371 3.30 -21.28 5.31
C LYS A 371 3.69 -20.46 6.54
N ASN A 372 3.03 -19.33 6.74
CA ASN A 372 3.17 -18.57 7.98
C ASN A 372 2.44 -19.32 9.11
N GLU A 373 3.15 -20.00 9.96
CA GLU A 373 2.56 -20.67 11.14
C GLU A 373 2.00 -19.69 12.17
N PHE A 374 2.49 -18.44 12.13
CA PHE A 374 2.00 -17.32 12.97
C PHE A 374 0.91 -16.48 12.27
N PHE A 375 0.10 -17.13 11.45
CA PHE A 375 -0.96 -16.44 10.73
C PHE A 375 -1.99 -15.90 11.73
N SER A 376 -2.26 -14.58 11.64
CA SER A 376 -3.37 -13.93 12.33
C SER A 376 -4.42 -13.48 11.33
N THR A 377 -5.69 -13.58 11.68
CA THR A 377 -6.81 -12.99 10.95
C THR A 377 -7.61 -12.11 11.88
N GLU A 378 -8.24 -11.08 11.34
CA GLU A 378 -9.15 -10.23 12.08
C GLU A 378 -10.59 -10.57 11.67
N PHE A 379 -11.46 -10.77 12.65
CA PHE A 379 -12.88 -10.97 12.43
C PHE A 379 -13.67 -10.11 13.41
N LYS A 380 -14.47 -9.17 12.89
CA LYS A 380 -15.29 -8.23 13.68
C LYS A 380 -14.52 -7.56 14.85
N GLY A 381 -13.28 -7.13 14.58
CA GLY A 381 -12.44 -6.48 15.59
C GLY A 381 -11.80 -7.44 16.60
N ILE A 382 -11.78 -8.75 16.33
CA ILE A 382 -11.03 -9.75 17.11
C ILE A 382 -9.87 -10.25 16.26
N GLU A 383 -8.65 -10.03 16.69
CA GLU A 383 -7.46 -10.59 16.05
C GLU A 383 -7.19 -12.00 16.60
N LEU A 384 -7.23 -12.98 15.71
CA LEU A 384 -7.03 -14.39 16.00
C LEU A 384 -5.70 -14.88 15.45
N GLU A 385 -4.94 -15.67 16.20
CA GLU A 385 -3.69 -16.29 15.76
C GLU A 385 -3.64 -17.80 16.06
N ASN A 386 -2.85 -18.55 15.29
CA ASN A 386 -2.61 -19.96 15.62
C ASN A 386 -1.80 -20.06 16.91
N ILE A 387 -2.11 -21.08 17.74
CA ILE A 387 -1.31 -21.36 18.94
C ILE A 387 0.09 -21.83 18.57
N ASP A 388 1.08 -21.34 19.30
CA ASP A 388 2.48 -21.74 19.14
C ASP A 388 2.85 -22.96 20.02
N ALA A 389 4.10 -23.41 19.94
CA ALA A 389 4.60 -24.54 20.73
C ALA A 389 4.59 -24.23 22.26
N SER A 390 4.72 -22.96 22.65
CA SER A 390 4.65 -22.50 24.03
C SER A 390 3.21 -22.58 24.55
N ASP A 391 2.24 -22.11 23.77
CA ASP A 391 0.83 -22.19 24.08
C ASP A 391 0.37 -23.65 24.23
N LYS A 392 0.76 -24.53 23.27
CA LYS A 392 0.47 -25.96 23.33
C LYS A 392 0.96 -26.60 24.62
N LYS A 393 2.19 -26.29 25.02
CA LYS A 393 2.79 -26.79 26.26
C LYS A 393 2.12 -26.21 27.51
N LYS A 394 1.86 -24.91 27.51
CA LYS A 394 1.26 -24.18 28.64
C LYS A 394 -0.15 -24.67 28.95
N PHE A 395 -0.98 -24.83 27.91
CA PHE A 395 -2.38 -25.21 28.06
C PHE A 395 -2.64 -26.71 27.89
N ARG A 396 -1.61 -27.51 27.58
CA ARG A 396 -1.67 -28.98 27.32
C ARG A 396 -2.70 -29.34 26.27
N ILE A 397 -2.66 -28.61 25.13
CA ILE A 397 -3.56 -28.78 23.98
C ILE A 397 -2.74 -28.90 22.70
N ASP A 398 -3.25 -29.63 21.72
CA ASP A 398 -2.57 -29.83 20.43
C ASP A 398 -3.09 -28.89 19.33
N TYR A 399 -4.27 -28.32 19.53
CA TYR A 399 -4.94 -27.42 18.57
C TYR A 399 -5.68 -26.31 19.30
N GLY A 400 -6.01 -25.26 18.56
CA GLY A 400 -6.77 -24.12 19.08
C GLY A 400 -6.38 -22.84 18.34
N VAL A 401 -7.17 -21.80 18.53
CA VAL A 401 -6.94 -20.47 18.00
C VAL A 401 -6.95 -19.47 19.13
N LYS A 402 -5.89 -18.68 19.27
CA LYS A 402 -5.70 -17.74 20.34
C LYS A 402 -6.24 -16.36 19.97
N ILE A 403 -6.93 -15.72 20.88
CA ILE A 403 -7.34 -14.33 20.77
C ILE A 403 -6.12 -13.46 21.09
N LYS A 404 -5.56 -12.83 20.05
CA LYS A 404 -4.36 -12.00 20.18
C LYS A 404 -4.68 -10.58 20.64
N ASN A 405 -5.70 -9.98 20.03
CA ASN A 405 -6.13 -8.62 20.34
C ASN A 405 -7.63 -8.45 20.10
N ILE A 406 -8.23 -7.47 20.77
CA ILE A 406 -9.65 -7.10 20.63
C ILE A 406 -9.71 -5.60 20.41
N SER A 407 -10.21 -5.19 19.24
CA SER A 407 -10.52 -3.81 18.87
C SER A 407 -12.02 -3.54 18.78
N ASN A 408 -12.86 -4.56 18.99
CA ASN A 408 -14.31 -4.47 19.01
C ASN A 408 -14.78 -3.76 20.30
N GLU A 409 -15.41 -2.59 20.15
CA GLU A 409 -15.85 -1.76 21.28
C GLU A 409 -16.80 -2.49 22.24
N ASN A 410 -17.68 -3.36 21.73
CA ASN A 410 -18.62 -4.13 22.55
C ASN A 410 -17.93 -5.21 23.40
N LEU A 411 -16.76 -5.66 22.97
CA LEU A 411 -15.97 -6.68 23.65
C LEU A 411 -14.80 -6.09 24.45
N MET A 412 -14.50 -4.79 24.30
CA MET A 412 -13.39 -4.16 25.02
C MET A 412 -13.52 -4.26 26.54
N GLN A 413 -14.75 -4.24 27.07
CA GLN A 413 -14.99 -4.46 28.51
C GLN A 413 -14.51 -5.82 29.01
N TYR A 414 -14.45 -6.83 28.14
CA TYR A 414 -13.98 -8.19 28.43
C TYR A 414 -12.55 -8.44 27.93
N GLN A 415 -11.82 -7.42 27.50
CA GLN A 415 -10.49 -7.57 26.88
C GLN A 415 -9.54 -8.33 27.79
N ASN A 416 -9.50 -8.01 29.09
CA ASN A 416 -8.62 -8.65 30.08
C ASN A 416 -8.91 -10.15 30.27
N GLU A 417 -10.15 -10.59 30.04
CA GLU A 417 -10.56 -11.97 30.17
C GLU A 417 -10.39 -12.78 28.89
N LEU A 418 -10.64 -12.14 27.75
CA LEU A 418 -10.65 -12.79 26.45
C LEU A 418 -9.27 -12.78 25.76
N GLN A 419 -8.47 -11.74 25.96
CA GLN A 419 -7.14 -11.66 25.34
C GLN A 419 -6.21 -12.75 25.89
N GLY A 420 -5.61 -13.52 24.99
CA GLY A 420 -4.80 -14.68 25.33
C GLY A 420 -5.58 -15.97 25.58
N SER A 421 -6.93 -15.93 25.57
CA SER A 421 -7.79 -17.12 25.62
C SER A 421 -7.69 -17.91 24.31
N ILE A 422 -7.96 -19.23 24.41
CA ILE A 422 -7.86 -20.13 23.24
C ILE A 422 -9.24 -20.70 22.91
N ILE A 423 -9.66 -20.48 21.67
CA ILE A 423 -10.88 -21.04 21.11
C ILE A 423 -10.58 -22.47 20.65
N LEU A 424 -11.28 -23.44 21.20
CA LEU A 424 -11.12 -24.87 20.86
C LEU A 424 -12.19 -25.37 19.88
N SER A 425 -13.37 -24.75 19.89
CA SER A 425 -14.46 -25.12 18.98
C SER A 425 -15.41 -23.95 18.75
N ILE A 426 -16.07 -23.95 17.59
CA ILE A 426 -17.18 -23.07 17.22
C ILE A 426 -18.29 -23.99 16.70
N ASP A 427 -19.49 -23.92 17.26
CA ASP A 427 -20.64 -24.76 16.90
C ASP A 427 -20.31 -26.26 16.79
N ASN A 428 -19.60 -26.79 17.77
CA ASN A 428 -19.13 -28.18 17.83
C ASN A 428 -18.09 -28.57 16.72
N VAL A 429 -17.63 -27.63 15.93
CA VAL A 429 -16.54 -27.85 14.96
C VAL A 429 -15.23 -27.44 15.63
N LYS A 430 -14.23 -28.32 15.60
CA LYS A 430 -12.92 -28.03 16.18
C LYS A 430 -12.25 -26.85 15.50
N ALA A 431 -11.81 -25.87 16.27
CA ALA A 431 -11.02 -24.72 15.83
C ALA A 431 -9.54 -25.13 15.70
N THR A 432 -9.21 -25.94 14.69
CA THR A 432 -7.87 -26.53 14.54
C THR A 432 -6.80 -25.50 14.22
N ASN A 433 -7.17 -24.46 13.50
CA ASN A 433 -6.32 -23.33 13.11
C ASN A 433 -7.19 -22.12 12.72
N VAL A 434 -6.54 -20.96 12.52
CA VAL A 434 -7.21 -19.71 12.13
C VAL A 434 -7.98 -19.85 10.82
N GLU A 435 -7.50 -20.64 9.87
CA GLU A 435 -8.20 -20.85 8.59
C GLU A 435 -9.54 -21.55 8.77
N THR A 436 -9.56 -22.59 9.61
CA THR A 436 -10.81 -23.30 9.96
C THR A 436 -11.80 -22.36 10.61
N VAL A 437 -11.34 -21.54 11.56
CA VAL A 437 -12.17 -20.54 12.27
C VAL A 437 -12.68 -19.48 11.28
N SER A 438 -11.80 -18.92 10.45
CA SER A 438 -12.17 -17.92 9.45
C SER A 438 -13.25 -18.46 8.49
N LYS A 439 -13.09 -19.69 8.00
CA LYS A 439 -14.06 -20.35 7.12
C LYS A 439 -15.40 -20.64 7.80
N LEU A 440 -15.39 -20.97 9.08
CA LEU A 440 -16.61 -21.17 9.87
C LEU A 440 -17.35 -19.84 10.08
N LEU A 441 -16.62 -18.79 10.44
CA LEU A 441 -17.19 -17.47 10.70
C LEU A 441 -17.73 -16.80 9.43
N SER A 442 -17.06 -16.97 8.28
CA SER A 442 -17.54 -16.43 6.99
C SER A 442 -18.84 -17.07 6.50
N LYS A 443 -19.17 -18.28 6.97
CA LYS A 443 -20.42 -18.99 6.62
C LYS A 443 -21.60 -18.66 7.53
N LYS A 444 -21.35 -18.02 8.68
CA LYS A 444 -22.43 -17.61 9.58
C LYS A 444 -23.07 -16.33 9.06
N ASP A 445 -24.39 -16.35 8.86
CA ASP A 445 -25.15 -15.15 8.63
C ASP A 445 -25.14 -14.24 9.86
N GLU A 446 -25.14 -12.92 9.63
CA GLU A 446 -25.26 -11.93 10.68
C GLU A 446 -26.58 -12.14 11.44
N GLY A 447 -26.54 -12.62 12.64
CA GLY A 447 -27.71 -12.86 13.47
C GLY A 447 -27.81 -14.24 14.11
N GLN A 448 -26.94 -15.17 13.74
CA GLN A 448 -26.79 -16.42 14.50
C GLN A 448 -25.65 -16.25 15.51
N SER A 449 -26.04 -16.17 16.80
CA SER A 449 -25.12 -16.17 17.95
C SER A 449 -24.48 -17.54 18.16
#